data_77ebb982c06cb32671099e18bc72db7f
#
_entry.id   77ebb982c06cb32671099e18bc72db7f
#
_cell.length_a   1.000
_cell.length_b   1.000
_cell.length_c   1.000
_cell.angle_alpha   90.00
_cell.angle_beta   90.00
_cell.angle_gamma   90.00
#
_symmetry.space_group_name_H-M   'P 1'
#
loop_
_entity.id
_entity.type
_entity.pdbx_description
1 polymer ?
#
loop_
_entity_poly.entity_id
_entity_poly.type
_entity_poly.pdbx_seq_one_letter_code
_entity_poly.pdbx_strand_id
1 'polypeptide(L)'
;MTILYRTFYFEPDLCAGSFRSTPLVIELARQLGPDDTVHVVTTQPNRYSSFHRTAHDHEQRGNIRIDRVAVPPHTGRWIDQIRSFIAYYRAAHRLTKNDQYDLVVASLSRLFTAFLGARLARKQYVPLFLDIRDLFRETILELLRRGEGWVDWHRSG
;
A
#
# COMPACT_ATOMS: atom_id res chain seq x y z
N MET A 1 4.78 9.25 19.78
CA MET A 1 4.33 9.56 18.40
C MET A 1 3.88 8.29 17.71
N THR A 2 2.78 8.33 16.96
CA THR A 2 2.29 7.17 16.21
C THR A 2 2.26 7.49 14.71
N ILE A 3 3.07 6.78 13.94
CA ILE A 3 3.14 6.93 12.48
C ILE A 3 2.37 5.82 11.81
N LEU A 4 1.42 6.16 10.95
CA LEU A 4 0.79 5.19 10.06
C LEU A 4 1.60 5.08 8.77
N TYR A 5 2.11 3.89 8.46
CA TYR A 5 2.73 3.57 7.18
C TYR A 5 1.79 2.69 6.34
N ARG A 6 1.27 3.24 5.24
CA ARG A 6 0.39 2.50 4.32
C ARG A 6 1.14 2.07 3.08
N THR A 7 1.14 0.77 2.82
CA THR A 7 1.71 0.20 1.60
C THR A 7 0.86 -0.98 1.14
N PHE A 8 0.95 -1.31 -0.13
CA PHE A 8 0.29 -2.51 -0.65
C PHE A 8 1.18 -3.74 -0.49
N TYR A 9 2.52 -3.56 -0.56
CA TYR A 9 3.49 -4.65 -0.48
C TYR A 9 4.44 -4.42 0.69
N PHE A 10 4.57 -5.43 1.53
CA PHE A 10 5.48 -5.48 2.66
C PHE A 10 6.02 -6.89 2.82
N GLU A 11 7.09 -7.10 3.55
CA GLU A 11 7.59 -8.45 3.79
C GLU A 11 6.52 -9.37 4.43
N PRO A 12 6.52 -10.67 4.09
CA PRO A 12 7.50 -11.42 3.32
C PRO A 12 7.26 -11.42 1.80
N ASP A 13 6.52 -10.49 1.25
CA ASP A 13 6.29 -10.40 -0.19
C ASP A 13 7.60 -10.10 -0.93
N LEU A 14 7.92 -10.87 -1.98
CA LEU A 14 9.18 -10.74 -2.73
C LEU A 14 8.97 -9.85 -3.97
N CYS A 15 8.88 -8.55 -3.77
CA CYS A 15 8.74 -7.59 -4.87
C CYS A 15 9.45 -6.26 -4.57
N ALA A 16 9.72 -5.48 -5.60
CA ALA A 16 10.38 -4.18 -5.46
C ALA A 16 9.69 -3.25 -4.45
N GLY A 17 8.35 -3.35 -4.33
CA GLY A 17 7.58 -2.60 -3.34
C GLY A 17 7.94 -2.96 -1.91
N SER A 18 8.02 -4.24 -1.61
CA SER A 18 8.39 -4.75 -0.29
C SER A 18 9.86 -4.46 0.03
N PHE A 19 10.78 -4.70 -0.91
CA PHE A 19 12.21 -4.45 -0.72
C PHE A 19 12.54 -3.00 -0.39
N ARG A 20 11.69 -2.07 -0.76
CA ARG A 20 11.83 -0.65 -0.37
C ARG A 20 11.10 -0.33 0.93
N SER A 21 9.85 -0.77 1.07
CA SER A 21 9.00 -0.41 2.21
C SER A 21 9.53 -0.99 3.53
N THR A 22 10.02 -2.23 3.50
CA THR A 22 10.49 -2.92 4.70
C THR A 22 11.70 -2.23 5.34
N PRO A 23 12.83 -1.97 4.64
CA PRO A 23 13.95 -1.28 5.26
C PRO A 23 13.63 0.16 5.65
N LEU A 24 12.75 0.84 4.91
CA LEU A 24 12.32 2.19 5.27
C LEU A 24 11.57 2.21 6.60
N VAL A 25 10.65 1.27 6.82
CA VAL A 25 9.90 1.14 8.08
C VAL A 25 10.83 0.77 9.24
N ILE A 26 11.76 -0.17 9.02
CA ILE A 26 12.73 -0.56 10.05
C ILE A 26 13.59 0.63 10.46
N GLU A 27 14.10 1.39 9.49
CA GLU A 27 14.92 2.57 9.78
C GLU A 27 14.11 3.67 10.46
N LEU A 28 12.87 3.89 10.03
CA LEU A 28 11.97 4.84 10.66
C LEU A 28 11.74 4.47 12.13
N ALA A 29 11.43 3.20 12.41
CA ALA A 29 11.21 2.70 13.76
C ALA A 29 12.47 2.78 14.63
N ARG A 30 13.65 2.61 14.04
CA ARG A 30 14.94 2.74 14.74
C ARG A 30 15.23 4.18 15.18
N GLN A 31 14.76 5.17 14.40
CA GLN A 31 14.97 6.59 14.71
C GLN A 31 13.94 7.14 15.71
N LEU A 32 12.87 6.44 15.94
CA LEU A 32 11.83 6.80 16.88
C LEU A 32 12.21 6.37 18.31
N GLY A 33 11.56 7.02 19.30
CA GLY A 33 11.71 6.67 20.70
C GLY A 33 11.03 5.33 21.07
N PRO A 34 11.33 4.78 22.25
CA PRO A 34 10.76 3.50 22.68
C PRO A 34 9.24 3.52 22.86
N ASP A 35 8.66 4.68 23.15
CA ASP A 35 7.22 4.87 23.34
C ASP A 35 6.49 5.22 22.03
N ASP A 36 7.24 5.39 20.94
CA ASP A 36 6.69 5.70 19.63
C ASP A 36 6.37 4.41 18.87
N THR A 37 5.41 4.47 17.96
CA THR A 37 4.96 3.30 17.20
C THR A 37 4.90 3.59 15.70
N VAL A 38 5.38 2.65 14.87
CA VAL A 38 5.11 2.61 13.45
C VAL A 38 4.06 1.54 13.18
N HIS A 39 2.85 1.97 12.81
CA HIS A 39 1.75 1.08 12.44
C HIS A 39 1.76 0.85 10.92
N VAL A 40 2.15 -0.33 10.49
CA VAL A 40 2.16 -0.74 9.08
C VAL A 40 0.83 -1.39 8.73
N VAL A 41 0.14 -0.86 7.71
CA VAL A 41 -1.06 -1.49 7.15
C VAL A 41 -0.76 -1.89 5.71
N THR A 42 -0.78 -3.20 5.44
CA THR A 42 -0.39 -3.79 4.17
C THR A 42 -1.33 -4.92 3.75
N THR A 43 -1.05 -5.59 2.64
CA THR A 43 -1.78 -6.81 2.25
C THR A 43 -1.06 -8.06 2.71
N GLN A 44 -1.80 -9.18 2.79
CA GLN A 44 -1.18 -10.50 2.82
C GLN A 44 -0.34 -10.70 1.55
N PRO A 45 0.75 -11.49 1.61
CA PRO A 45 1.58 -11.77 0.45
C PRO A 45 0.73 -12.32 -0.70
N ASN A 46 0.72 -11.63 -1.83
CA ASN A 46 -0.15 -11.96 -2.96
C ASN A 46 0.49 -11.75 -4.33
N ARG A 47 1.77 -11.36 -4.38
CA ARG A 47 2.42 -11.01 -5.64
C ARG A 47 2.66 -12.22 -6.55
N TYR A 48 3.09 -13.33 -5.98
CA TYR A 48 3.40 -14.54 -6.73
C TYR A 48 2.60 -15.73 -6.21
N SER A 49 1.75 -16.29 -7.06
CA SER A 49 0.95 -17.48 -6.73
C SER A 49 1.79 -18.73 -6.45
N SER A 50 3.02 -18.77 -6.94
CA SER A 50 3.99 -19.86 -6.72
C SER A 50 4.76 -19.77 -5.40
N PHE A 51 4.65 -18.64 -4.68
CA PHE A 51 5.40 -18.41 -3.44
C PHE A 51 4.44 -18.08 -2.30
N HIS A 52 3.80 -19.13 -1.79
CA HIS A 52 2.89 -19.02 -0.65
C HIS A 52 3.68 -18.96 0.67
N ARG A 53 4.11 -17.78 1.08
CA ARG A 53 4.41 -17.56 2.50
C ARG A 53 3.19 -16.98 3.16
N THR A 54 2.64 -17.72 4.10
CA THR A 54 1.64 -17.20 5.03
C THR A 54 2.33 -16.29 6.03
N ALA A 55 1.83 -15.09 6.18
CA ALA A 55 2.24 -14.17 7.23
C ALA A 55 1.09 -14.02 8.25
N HIS A 56 1.40 -13.73 9.48
CA HIS A 56 0.37 -13.45 10.49
C HIS A 56 -0.41 -12.18 10.12
N ASP A 57 -1.73 -12.21 10.34
CA ASP A 57 -2.58 -11.03 10.09
C ASP A 57 -2.19 -9.85 10.98
N HIS A 58 -1.76 -10.14 12.20
CA HIS A 58 -1.28 -9.17 13.18
C HIS A 58 0.09 -9.60 13.69
N GLU A 59 1.03 -8.69 13.68
CA GLU A 59 2.40 -8.94 14.12
C GLU A 59 2.95 -7.72 14.83
N GLN A 60 3.69 -7.95 15.94
CA GLN A 60 4.39 -6.91 16.68
C GLN A 60 5.89 -7.22 16.70
N ARG A 61 6.71 -6.25 16.28
CA ARG A 61 8.17 -6.33 16.29
C ARG A 61 8.74 -5.07 16.93
N GLY A 62 9.04 -5.15 18.22
CA GLY A 62 9.43 -3.96 18.96
C GLY A 62 8.36 -2.87 18.87
N ASN A 63 8.72 -1.71 18.36
CA ASN A 63 7.82 -0.58 18.13
C ASN A 63 7.14 -0.57 16.75
N ILE A 64 7.24 -1.66 15.98
CA ILE A 64 6.54 -1.83 14.70
C ILE A 64 5.35 -2.76 14.89
N ARG A 65 4.14 -2.24 14.68
CA ARG A 65 2.89 -3.01 14.59
C ARG A 65 2.56 -3.22 13.11
N ILE A 66 2.32 -4.46 12.69
CA ILE A 66 2.00 -4.81 11.30
C ILE A 66 0.64 -5.46 11.24
N ASP A 67 -0.28 -4.84 10.52
CA ASP A 67 -1.61 -5.38 10.24
C ASP A 67 -1.73 -5.71 8.74
N ARG A 68 -2.01 -6.98 8.42
CA ARG A 68 -2.12 -7.48 7.05
C ARG A 68 -3.56 -7.77 6.68
N VAL A 69 -3.94 -7.34 5.51
CA VAL A 69 -5.29 -7.48 4.96
C VAL A 69 -5.29 -8.53 3.87
N ALA A 70 -6.14 -9.54 4.00
CA ALA A 70 -6.41 -10.45 2.91
C ALA A 70 -7.17 -9.72 1.79
N VAL A 71 -6.64 -9.79 0.57
CA VAL A 71 -7.28 -9.27 -0.63
C VAL A 71 -7.53 -10.41 -1.61
N PRO A 72 -8.66 -10.40 -2.35
CA PRO A 72 -8.91 -11.41 -3.37
C PRO A 72 -7.76 -11.45 -4.40
N PRO A 73 -7.36 -12.63 -4.86
CA PRO A 73 -6.39 -12.75 -5.93
C PRO A 73 -6.94 -12.06 -7.20
N HIS A 74 -6.07 -11.36 -7.92
CA HIS A 74 -6.46 -10.71 -9.17
C HIS A 74 -5.93 -11.51 -10.35
N THR A 75 -6.85 -11.90 -11.21
CA THR A 75 -6.57 -12.65 -12.44
C THR A 75 -6.28 -11.77 -13.65
N GLY A 76 -5.94 -10.49 -13.41
CA GLY A 76 -5.63 -9.52 -14.46
C GLY A 76 -6.84 -8.72 -14.99
N ARG A 77 -8.05 -9.06 -14.60
CA ARG A 77 -9.26 -8.34 -15.02
C ARG A 77 -9.46 -7.06 -14.22
N TRP A 78 -9.91 -6.00 -14.85
CA TRP A 78 -10.19 -4.70 -14.19
C TRP A 78 -11.12 -4.82 -12.97
N ILE A 79 -12.16 -5.67 -13.09
CA ILE A 79 -13.13 -5.89 -12.02
C ILE A 79 -12.46 -6.50 -10.77
N ASP A 80 -11.51 -7.42 -10.96
CA ASP A 80 -10.80 -8.05 -9.85
C ASP A 80 -9.88 -7.07 -9.14
N GLN A 81 -9.27 -6.16 -9.89
CA GLN A 81 -8.49 -5.06 -9.31
C GLN A 81 -9.36 -4.14 -8.46
N ILE A 82 -10.53 -3.74 -8.97
CA ILE A 82 -11.48 -2.89 -8.22
C ILE A 82 -11.94 -3.60 -6.94
N ARG A 83 -12.28 -4.89 -7.02
CA ARG A 83 -12.66 -5.69 -5.85
C ARG A 83 -11.56 -5.77 -4.80
N SER A 84 -10.32 -6.02 -5.22
CA SER A 84 -9.16 -6.05 -4.33
C SER A 84 -8.95 -4.69 -3.65
N PHE A 85 -9.15 -3.59 -4.36
CA PHE A 85 -9.06 -2.25 -3.79
C PHE A 85 -10.16 -1.97 -2.78
N ILE A 86 -11.41 -2.32 -3.09
CA ILE A 86 -12.54 -2.13 -2.17
C ILE A 86 -12.33 -2.97 -0.91
N ALA A 87 -11.87 -4.21 -1.06
CA ALA A 87 -11.57 -5.10 0.07
C ALA A 87 -10.46 -4.49 0.95
N TYR A 88 -9.34 -4.08 0.34
CA TYR A 88 -8.26 -3.40 1.04
C TYR A 88 -8.74 -2.11 1.73
N TYR A 89 -9.50 -1.28 1.02
CA TYR A 89 -10.05 -0.03 1.57
C TYR A 89 -10.84 -0.27 2.84
N ARG A 90 -11.85 -1.17 2.78
CA ARG A 90 -12.74 -1.44 3.90
C ARG A 90 -11.99 -2.02 5.10
N ALA A 91 -11.07 -2.93 4.85
CA ALA A 91 -10.30 -3.56 5.91
C ALA A 91 -9.29 -2.59 6.53
N ALA A 92 -8.52 -1.88 5.72
CA ALA A 92 -7.59 -0.87 6.18
C ALA A 92 -8.30 0.27 6.95
N HIS A 93 -9.49 0.68 6.49
CA HIS A 93 -10.29 1.67 7.22
C HIS A 93 -10.74 1.14 8.59
N ARG A 94 -11.19 -0.13 8.66
CA ARG A 94 -11.57 -0.74 9.94
C ARG A 94 -10.42 -0.81 10.93
N LEU A 95 -9.23 -1.17 10.45
CA LEU A 95 -8.01 -1.28 11.27
C LEU A 95 -7.54 0.07 11.81
N THR A 96 -7.78 1.17 11.08
CA THR A 96 -7.22 2.49 11.42
C THR A 96 -8.24 3.51 11.94
N LYS A 97 -9.54 3.18 11.94
CA LYS A 97 -10.60 4.16 12.26
C LYS A 97 -10.63 4.66 13.69
N ASN A 98 -10.16 3.84 14.63
CA ASN A 98 -10.16 4.14 16.08
C ASN A 98 -8.80 4.60 16.60
N ASP A 99 -7.74 4.44 15.81
CA ASP A 99 -6.39 4.84 16.17
C ASP A 99 -6.17 6.33 15.80
N GLN A 100 -5.40 7.03 16.61
CA GLN A 100 -4.94 8.39 16.34
C GLN A 100 -3.50 8.33 15.85
N TYR A 101 -3.21 9.12 14.82
CA TYR A 101 -1.89 9.18 14.22
C TYR A 101 -1.35 10.60 14.24
N ASP A 102 -0.04 10.76 14.33
CA ASP A 102 0.65 12.04 14.26
C ASP A 102 1.17 12.32 12.84
N LEU A 103 1.38 11.25 12.06
CA LEU A 103 1.84 11.32 10.69
C LEU A 103 1.27 10.14 9.89
N VAL A 104 0.86 10.39 8.66
CA VAL A 104 0.52 9.35 7.69
C VAL A 104 1.57 9.32 6.59
N VAL A 105 2.19 8.16 6.39
CA VAL A 105 3.08 7.87 5.26
C VAL A 105 2.36 6.91 4.32
N ALA A 106 2.25 7.24 3.06
CA ALA A 106 1.62 6.39 2.06
C ALA A 106 2.56 6.14 0.89
N SER A 107 2.88 4.86 0.65
CA SER A 107 3.68 4.45 -0.50
C SER A 107 2.82 4.33 -1.74
N LEU A 108 3.23 5.01 -2.81
CA LEU A 108 2.53 5.08 -4.08
C LEU A 108 2.82 3.88 -4.99
N SER A 109 2.87 2.68 -4.43
CA SER A 109 2.93 1.47 -5.24
C SER A 109 1.63 1.28 -6.06
N ARG A 110 0.55 1.91 -5.60
CA ARG A 110 -0.74 2.03 -6.29
C ARG A 110 -1.40 3.36 -5.88
N LEU A 111 -2.00 4.08 -6.84
CA LEU A 111 -2.66 5.37 -6.61
C LEU A 111 -3.68 5.34 -5.46
N PHE A 112 -4.32 4.20 -5.23
CA PHE A 112 -5.30 4.03 -4.17
C PHE A 112 -4.70 4.09 -2.76
N THR A 113 -3.50 3.59 -2.53
CA THR A 113 -2.84 3.71 -1.22
C THR A 113 -2.60 5.16 -0.85
N ALA A 114 -2.18 5.97 -1.82
CA ALA A 114 -2.04 7.41 -1.64
C ALA A 114 -3.37 8.12 -1.34
N PHE A 115 -4.41 7.81 -2.13
CA PHE A 115 -5.73 8.37 -1.91
C PHE A 115 -6.26 8.05 -0.50
N LEU A 116 -6.10 6.81 -0.06
CA LEU A 116 -6.52 6.38 1.27
C LEU A 116 -5.70 7.05 2.38
N GLY A 117 -4.40 7.19 2.18
CA GLY A 117 -3.52 7.93 3.10
C GLY A 117 -3.96 9.39 3.22
N ALA A 118 -4.16 10.05 2.08
CA ALA A 118 -4.59 11.44 2.04
C ALA A 118 -5.98 11.67 2.69
N ARG A 119 -6.92 10.75 2.44
CA ARG A 119 -8.25 10.83 3.07
C ARG A 119 -8.18 10.71 4.59
N LEU A 120 -7.35 9.79 5.10
CA LEU A 120 -7.20 9.61 6.54
C LEU A 120 -6.47 10.79 7.18
N ALA A 121 -5.34 11.22 6.61
CA ALA A 121 -4.58 12.36 7.09
C ALA A 121 -5.45 13.62 7.17
N ARG A 122 -6.25 13.88 6.12
CA ARG A 122 -7.21 14.99 6.10
C ARG A 122 -8.28 14.86 7.18
N LYS A 123 -8.81 13.64 7.42
CA LYS A 123 -9.83 13.39 8.43
C LYS A 123 -9.31 13.62 9.85
N GLN A 124 -8.05 13.29 10.09
CA GLN A 124 -7.42 13.42 11.41
C GLN A 124 -6.64 14.74 11.56
N TYR A 125 -6.59 15.58 10.51
CA TYR A 125 -5.83 16.84 10.50
C TYR A 125 -4.33 16.66 10.81
N VAL A 126 -3.74 15.58 10.27
CA VAL A 126 -2.32 15.26 10.45
C VAL A 126 -1.54 15.37 9.15
N PRO A 127 -0.21 15.59 9.21
CA PRO A 127 0.64 15.62 8.03
C PRO A 127 0.57 14.33 7.22
N LEU A 128 0.73 14.46 5.89
CA LEU A 128 0.83 13.35 4.95
C LEU A 128 2.18 13.41 4.24
N PHE A 129 2.91 12.28 4.26
CA PHE A 129 4.06 12.05 3.42
C PHE A 129 3.73 11.03 2.33
N LEU A 130 3.91 11.41 1.06
CA LEU A 130 3.71 10.53 -0.09
C LEU A 130 5.05 10.04 -0.63
N ASP A 131 5.32 8.74 -0.53
CA ASP A 131 6.45 8.09 -1.19
C ASP A 131 6.08 7.77 -2.65
N ILE A 132 6.30 8.73 -3.53
CA ILE A 132 5.98 8.62 -4.96
C ILE A 132 7.11 7.85 -5.65
N ARG A 133 6.76 6.71 -6.26
CA ARG A 133 7.73 5.83 -6.93
C ARG A 133 7.75 6.00 -8.43
N ASP A 134 6.59 6.26 -9.02
CA ASP A 134 6.40 6.36 -10.47
C ASP A 134 5.63 7.64 -10.80
N LEU A 135 6.13 8.37 -11.80
CA LEU A 135 5.46 9.55 -12.33
C LEU A 135 4.37 9.09 -13.32
N PHE A 136 3.30 8.49 -12.81
CA PHE A 136 2.18 7.98 -13.62
C PHE A 136 1.64 9.01 -14.62
N ARG A 137 1.70 10.30 -14.27
CA ARG A 137 1.25 11.38 -15.16
C ARG A 137 2.04 11.40 -16.45
N GLU A 138 3.36 11.29 -16.38
CA GLU A 138 4.23 11.31 -17.58
C GLU A 138 4.02 10.07 -18.42
N THR A 139 3.93 8.90 -17.79
CA THR A 139 3.63 7.64 -18.47
C THR A 139 2.28 7.69 -19.18
N ILE A 140 1.24 8.19 -18.53
CA ILE A 140 -0.10 8.34 -19.13
C ILE A 140 -0.06 9.35 -20.28
N LEU A 141 0.60 10.49 -20.10
CA LEU A 141 0.73 11.52 -21.15
C LEU A 141 1.54 10.98 -22.35
N GLU A 142 2.56 10.19 -22.11
CA GLU A 142 3.35 9.57 -23.18
C GLU A 142 2.56 8.53 -23.96
N LEU A 143 1.79 7.68 -23.27
CA LEU A 143 0.88 6.73 -23.90
C LEU A 143 -0.19 7.43 -24.76
N LEU A 144 -0.76 8.51 -24.24
CA LEU A 144 -1.74 9.32 -24.97
C LEU A 144 -1.10 10.03 -26.19
N ARG A 145 0.14 10.52 -26.08
CA ARG A 145 0.86 11.17 -27.17
C ARG A 145 1.27 10.21 -28.27
N ARG A 146 1.60 8.95 -27.94
CA ARG A 146 1.96 7.93 -28.92
C ARG A 146 0.78 7.41 -29.73
N GLY A 147 -0.43 7.84 -29.42
CA GLY A 147 -1.64 7.40 -30.12
C GLY A 147 -1.95 5.91 -29.97
N GLU A 148 -1.30 5.23 -29.03
CA GLU A 148 -1.63 3.87 -28.61
C GLU A 148 -2.93 3.92 -27.77
N GLY A 149 -3.92 4.60 -28.39
CA GLY A 149 -5.26 4.66 -27.89
C GLY A 149 -5.91 3.30 -28.01
N TRP A 150 -6.43 2.79 -26.97
CA TRP A 150 -7.62 1.94 -26.74
C TRP A 150 -8.15 1.03 -27.86
N VAL A 151 -7.54 0.98 -29.07
CA VAL A 151 -8.12 0.35 -30.26
C VAL A 151 -7.63 -1.08 -30.51
N ASP A 152 -6.50 -1.52 -29.96
CA ASP A 152 -5.93 -2.83 -30.30
C ASP A 152 -6.20 -3.98 -29.31
N TRP A 153 -7.00 -3.77 -28.28
CA TRP A 153 -7.38 -4.85 -27.34
C TRP A 153 -8.48 -5.80 -27.88
N HIS A 154 -9.09 -5.48 -29.01
CA HIS A 154 -10.17 -6.30 -29.59
C HIS A 154 -9.80 -7.03 -30.88
N ARG A 155 -8.51 -7.01 -31.29
CA ARG A 155 -8.10 -7.60 -32.58
C ARG A 155 -7.05 -8.70 -32.48
N SER A 156 -7.02 -9.46 -31.42
CA SER A 156 -6.31 -10.74 -31.38
C SER A 156 -7.27 -11.74 -30.77
N GLY A 157 -8.00 -12.39 -31.70
CA GLY A 157 -8.96 -13.45 -31.45
C GLY A 157 -8.35 -14.69 -30.85
#